data_3f03931be94e8d3e59c982b6a40170af
#
_entry.id   3f03931be94e8d3e59c982b6a40170af
#
_cell.length_a   1.000
_cell.length_b   1.000
_cell.length_c   1.000
_cell.angle_alpha   90.00
_cell.angle_beta   90.00
_cell.angle_gamma   90.00
#
_symmetry.space_group_name_H-M   'P 1'
#
loop_
_entity.id
_entity.type
_entity.pdbx_description
1 polymer ?
#
loop_
_entity_poly.entity_id
_entity_poly.type
_entity_poly.pdbx_seq_one_letter_code
_entity_poly.pdbx_strand_id
1 'polypeptide(L)'
;MYSLARPFLFSLDAERAHALALRSIDTAYRTGTTALLARRPVPLPTPAFGLMFPNPVGLGAGLDKNGEHIDALFALGFGFVEIGTVTPRAQEGNPKPRMFRLPEYQAVINRMGFNNLGVDALVANVQRARRTGGLLGINIGKNKDTPNEEATSDYRYCMERVYPLADYITVNISSPNTAGLRELQEEQSLRRLISDLR
;
A
#
# COMPACT_ATOMS: atom_id res chain seq x y z
N MET A 1 21.79 -5.87 -12.24
CA MET A 1 21.81 -6.05 -10.76
C MET A 1 20.68 -6.97 -10.26
N TYR A 2 19.42 -6.78 -10.64
CA TYR A 2 18.32 -7.67 -10.21
C TYR A 2 18.56 -9.14 -10.56
N SER A 3 19.04 -9.47 -11.76
CA SER A 3 19.32 -10.82 -12.19
C SER A 3 20.33 -11.56 -11.30
N LEU A 4 21.26 -10.84 -10.68
CA LEU A 4 22.22 -11.41 -9.73
C LEU A 4 21.61 -11.58 -8.32
N ALA A 5 20.76 -10.66 -7.89
CA ALA A 5 20.10 -10.73 -6.58
C ALA A 5 18.92 -11.72 -6.56
N ARG A 6 18.28 -11.94 -7.72
CA ARG A 6 17.08 -12.78 -7.85
C ARG A 6 17.23 -14.19 -7.28
N PRO A 7 18.28 -14.99 -7.62
CA PRO A 7 18.43 -16.35 -7.09
C PRO A 7 18.46 -16.35 -5.55
N PHE A 8 19.19 -15.43 -4.95
CA PHE A 8 19.25 -15.29 -3.49
C PHE A 8 17.89 -14.89 -2.90
N LEU A 9 17.23 -13.88 -3.43
CA LEU A 9 15.91 -13.47 -2.95
C LEU A 9 14.86 -14.57 -3.11
N PHE A 10 14.97 -15.40 -4.14
CA PHE A 10 14.05 -16.49 -4.40
C PHE A 10 14.34 -17.75 -3.56
N SER A 11 15.51 -17.90 -2.98
CA SER A 11 15.80 -18.93 -1.98
C SER A 11 15.19 -18.66 -0.61
N LEU A 12 14.82 -17.39 -0.35
CA LEU A 12 14.16 -16.99 0.88
C LEU A 12 12.64 -17.16 0.80
N ASP A 13 12.00 -17.32 1.96
CA ASP A 13 10.56 -17.15 2.07
C ASP A 13 10.10 -15.80 1.46
N ALA A 14 8.94 -15.78 0.82
CA ALA A 14 8.50 -14.62 0.04
C ALA A 14 8.29 -13.36 0.89
N GLU A 15 7.75 -13.48 2.11
CA GLU A 15 7.57 -12.35 3.02
C GLU A 15 8.89 -11.87 3.62
N ARG A 16 9.84 -12.80 3.89
CA ARG A 16 11.20 -12.44 4.33
C ARG A 16 11.97 -11.69 3.23
N ALA A 17 11.88 -12.16 2.00
CA ALA A 17 12.50 -11.49 0.86
C ALA A 17 11.92 -10.09 0.64
N HIS A 18 10.59 -9.94 0.79
CA HIS A 18 9.92 -8.64 0.76
C HIS A 18 10.46 -7.67 1.82
N ALA A 19 10.50 -8.10 3.09
CA ALA A 19 11.02 -7.28 4.17
C ALA A 19 12.51 -6.91 3.95
N LEU A 20 13.33 -7.84 3.48
CA LEU A 20 14.73 -7.59 3.16
C LEU A 20 14.87 -6.56 2.03
N ALA A 21 14.08 -6.68 0.97
CA ALA A 21 14.10 -5.76 -0.16
C ALA A 21 13.76 -4.32 0.28
N LEU A 22 12.69 -4.14 1.06
CA LEU A 22 12.29 -2.82 1.56
C LEU A 22 13.36 -2.20 2.48
N ARG A 23 13.92 -2.98 3.41
CA ARG A 23 15.03 -2.51 4.26
C ARG A 23 16.28 -2.13 3.45
N SER A 24 16.56 -2.86 2.37
CA SER A 24 17.68 -2.54 1.48
C SER A 24 17.46 -1.23 0.74
N ILE A 25 16.23 -0.96 0.28
CA ILE A 25 15.83 0.32 -0.35
C ILE A 25 15.97 1.47 0.64
N ASP A 26 15.51 1.30 1.89
CA ASP A 26 15.70 2.30 2.95
C ASP A 26 17.17 2.58 3.23
N THR A 27 17.98 1.53 3.32
CA THR A 27 19.43 1.68 3.53
C THR A 27 20.07 2.47 2.39
N ALA A 28 19.71 2.13 1.15
CA ALA A 28 20.18 2.84 -0.04
C ALA A 28 19.76 4.32 -0.02
N TYR A 29 18.53 4.60 0.41
CA TYR A 29 18.03 5.97 0.56
C TYR A 29 18.83 6.75 1.62
N ARG A 30 18.98 6.18 2.83
CA ARG A 30 19.69 6.82 3.95
C ARG A 30 21.17 7.07 3.68
N THR A 31 21.82 6.19 2.93
CA THR A 31 23.24 6.33 2.53
C THR A 31 23.42 7.20 1.28
N GLY A 32 22.34 7.69 0.66
CA GLY A 32 22.40 8.47 -0.58
C GLY A 32 22.70 7.67 -1.83
N THR A 33 22.92 6.35 -1.72
CA THR A 33 23.23 5.49 -2.88
C THR A 33 22.07 5.36 -3.85
N THR A 34 20.84 5.58 -3.42
CA THR A 34 19.68 5.64 -4.32
C THR A 34 19.87 6.71 -5.41
N ALA A 35 20.44 7.85 -5.08
CA ALA A 35 20.70 8.92 -6.05
C ALA A 35 21.70 8.52 -7.17
N LEU A 36 22.57 7.54 -6.88
CA LEU A 36 23.53 6.99 -7.85
C LEU A 36 22.90 5.87 -8.71
N LEU A 37 21.94 5.15 -8.18
CA LEU A 37 21.34 3.96 -8.79
C LEU A 37 20.02 4.24 -9.50
N ALA A 38 19.20 5.12 -8.95
CA ALA A 38 17.92 5.50 -9.52
C ALA A 38 18.12 6.54 -10.64
N ARG A 39 17.60 6.23 -11.82
CA ARG A 39 17.50 7.23 -12.88
C ARG A 39 16.39 8.22 -12.52
N ARG A 40 16.68 9.52 -12.61
CA ARG A 40 15.61 10.52 -12.48
C ARG A 40 14.58 10.30 -13.57
N PRO A 41 13.29 10.13 -13.23
CA PRO A 41 12.26 9.98 -14.24
C PRO A 41 12.18 11.25 -15.08
N VAL A 42 11.88 11.08 -16.36
CA VAL A 42 11.53 12.22 -17.21
C VAL A 42 10.21 12.79 -16.68
N PRO A 43 10.14 14.09 -16.37
CA PRO A 43 8.90 14.71 -15.93
C PRO A 43 7.83 14.55 -17.03
N LEU A 44 6.71 13.97 -16.67
CA LEU A 44 5.53 13.84 -17.52
C LEU A 44 4.29 14.17 -16.69
N PRO A 45 4.07 15.46 -16.36
CA PRO A 45 2.94 15.87 -15.53
C PRO A 45 1.62 15.38 -16.12
N THR A 46 0.86 14.65 -15.33
CA THR A 46 -0.38 13.99 -15.76
C THR A 46 -1.52 14.44 -14.85
N PRO A 47 -2.49 15.22 -15.36
CA PRO A 47 -3.66 15.60 -14.59
C PRO A 47 -4.64 14.44 -14.48
N ALA A 48 -5.09 14.12 -13.26
CA ALA A 48 -6.16 13.15 -13.01
C ALA A 48 -6.85 13.46 -11.68
N PHE A 49 -8.17 13.30 -11.61
CA PHE A 49 -8.99 13.47 -10.39
C PHE A 49 -8.80 14.83 -9.67
N GLY A 50 -8.51 15.90 -10.41
CA GLY A 50 -8.20 17.21 -9.82
C GLY A 50 -6.80 17.35 -9.22
N LEU A 51 -5.95 16.32 -9.34
CA LEU A 51 -4.57 16.30 -8.89
C LEU A 51 -3.61 16.38 -10.08
N MET A 52 -2.38 16.85 -9.83
CA MET A 52 -1.31 16.85 -10.81
C MET A 52 -0.23 15.85 -10.40
N PHE A 53 -0.18 14.72 -11.08
CA PHE A 53 0.84 13.69 -10.87
C PHE A 53 2.14 14.08 -11.58
N PRO A 54 3.31 14.06 -10.93
CA PRO A 54 4.60 14.39 -11.57
C PRO A 54 4.94 13.49 -12.75
N ASN A 55 4.49 12.24 -12.72
CA ASN A 55 4.52 11.29 -13.82
C ASN A 55 3.44 10.21 -13.60
N PRO A 56 3.02 9.48 -14.65
CA PRO A 56 1.92 8.51 -14.56
C PRO A 56 2.30 7.15 -13.95
N VAL A 57 3.56 6.96 -13.53
CA VAL A 57 4.01 5.69 -12.96
C VAL A 57 3.95 5.77 -11.45
N GLY A 58 3.11 4.96 -10.85
CA GLY A 58 2.95 4.89 -9.40
C GLY A 58 3.15 3.50 -8.82
N LEU A 59 3.31 3.47 -7.52
CA LEU A 59 3.35 2.24 -6.73
C LEU A 59 1.99 2.01 -6.09
N GLY A 60 1.37 0.86 -6.38
CA GLY A 60 0.09 0.46 -5.78
C GLY A 60 0.23 -0.04 -4.35
N ALA A 61 -0.88 0.02 -3.60
CA ALA A 61 -0.96 -0.50 -2.24
C ALA A 61 -0.61 -2.00 -2.14
N GLY A 62 -0.13 -2.40 -0.96
CA GLY A 62 0.24 -3.78 -0.64
C GLY A 62 1.74 -4.00 -0.50
N LEU A 63 2.59 -3.19 -1.10
CA LEU A 63 4.04 -3.27 -0.91
C LEU A 63 4.44 -2.68 0.45
N ASP A 64 4.11 -1.43 0.72
CA ASP A 64 4.32 -0.76 2.02
C ASP A 64 2.98 -0.58 2.74
N LYS A 65 2.60 -1.58 3.54
CA LYS A 65 1.28 -1.59 4.17
C LYS A 65 1.13 -0.62 5.33
N ASN A 66 2.24 -0.28 5.96
CA ASN A 66 2.25 0.54 7.17
C ASN A 66 2.84 1.94 6.95
N GLY A 67 3.28 2.27 5.73
CA GLY A 67 3.93 3.55 5.45
C GLY A 67 5.31 3.70 6.08
N GLU A 68 6.06 2.62 6.20
CA GLU A 68 7.39 2.61 6.84
C GLU A 68 8.51 3.03 5.88
N HIS A 69 8.25 3.03 4.55
CA HIS A 69 9.26 3.16 3.50
C HIS A 69 8.99 4.29 2.50
N ILE A 70 8.09 5.22 2.82
CA ILE A 70 7.56 6.26 1.91
C ILE A 70 8.66 7.04 1.18
N ASP A 71 9.61 7.61 1.93
CA ASP A 71 10.67 8.45 1.36
C ASP A 71 11.60 7.67 0.43
N ALA A 72 11.93 6.43 0.82
CA ALA A 72 12.78 5.55 0.04
C ALA A 72 12.09 5.12 -1.27
N LEU A 73 10.78 4.90 -1.24
CA LEU A 73 9.98 4.56 -2.41
C LEU A 73 9.86 5.76 -3.36
N PHE A 74 9.61 6.98 -2.86
CA PHE A 74 9.65 8.18 -3.70
C PHE A 74 11.02 8.41 -4.35
N ALA A 75 12.10 8.11 -3.63
CA ALA A 75 13.45 8.24 -4.16
C ALA A 75 13.75 7.31 -5.35
N LEU A 76 12.92 6.27 -5.58
CA LEU A 76 12.99 5.44 -6.79
C LEU A 76 12.36 6.11 -8.02
N GLY A 77 11.65 7.23 -7.85
CA GLY A 77 11.12 8.03 -8.96
C GLY A 77 9.64 7.84 -9.27
N PHE A 78 8.87 7.17 -8.42
CA PHE A 78 7.43 7.08 -8.59
C PHE A 78 6.77 8.46 -8.52
N GLY A 79 5.82 8.74 -9.43
CA GLY A 79 5.00 9.94 -9.42
C GLY A 79 3.95 9.95 -8.31
N PHE A 80 3.58 8.77 -7.82
CA PHE A 80 2.74 8.58 -6.65
C PHE A 80 3.06 7.25 -5.96
N VAL A 81 2.81 7.20 -4.68
CA VAL A 81 2.96 5.98 -3.85
C VAL A 81 1.67 5.79 -3.07
N GLU A 82 1.04 4.63 -3.22
CA GLU A 82 -0.11 4.24 -2.43
C GLU A 82 0.32 3.24 -1.37
N ILE A 83 0.19 3.63 -0.10
CA ILE A 83 0.47 2.79 1.07
C ILE A 83 -0.82 2.15 1.59
N GLY A 84 -0.69 1.08 2.37
CA GLY A 84 -1.83 0.30 2.86
C GLY A 84 -1.91 -1.07 2.16
N THR A 85 -3.03 -1.79 2.26
CA THR A 85 -4.30 -1.43 2.92
C THR A 85 -4.11 -1.47 4.43
N VAL A 86 -4.59 -0.43 5.09
CA VAL A 86 -4.61 -0.33 6.55
C VAL A 86 -6.04 -0.47 7.06
N THR A 87 -6.19 -1.02 8.26
CA THR A 87 -7.47 -1.19 8.95
C THR A 87 -7.46 -0.40 10.27
N PRO A 88 -8.61 -0.11 10.90
CA PRO A 88 -8.66 0.58 12.19
C PRO A 88 -7.72 -0.01 13.23
N ARG A 89 -7.85 -1.30 13.49
CA ARG A 89 -7.00 -2.06 14.41
C ARG A 89 -5.96 -2.86 13.64
N ALA A 90 -4.81 -3.09 14.28
CA ALA A 90 -3.82 -4.06 13.78
C ALA A 90 -4.45 -5.44 13.58
N GLN A 91 -4.02 -6.14 12.53
CA GLN A 91 -4.40 -7.54 12.33
C GLN A 91 -3.29 -8.32 11.65
N GLU A 92 -3.14 -9.59 12.05
CA GLU A 92 -2.11 -10.50 11.54
C GLU A 92 -2.32 -10.89 10.07
N GLY A 93 -3.55 -10.81 9.58
CA GLY A 93 -3.97 -11.36 8.29
C GLY A 93 -4.19 -12.87 8.35
N ASN A 94 -4.11 -13.54 7.19
CA ASN A 94 -4.34 -14.98 7.10
C ASN A 94 -3.12 -15.78 7.58
N PRO A 95 -3.31 -17.05 8.03
CA PRO A 95 -2.20 -17.92 8.43
C PRO A 95 -1.16 -18.12 7.31
N LYS A 96 0.11 -18.23 7.70
CA LYS A 96 1.21 -18.58 6.79
C LYS A 96 1.23 -20.09 6.52
N PRO A 97 1.74 -20.53 5.33
CA PRO A 97 2.20 -19.72 4.21
C PRO A 97 1.04 -19.08 3.45
N ARG A 98 1.22 -17.84 2.99
CA ARG A 98 0.15 -17.04 2.37
C ARG A 98 0.60 -16.25 1.15
N MET A 99 1.84 -16.46 0.68
CA MET A 99 2.38 -15.92 -0.56
C MET A 99 3.18 -16.98 -1.27
N PHE A 100 2.84 -17.23 -2.54
CA PHE A 100 3.41 -18.29 -3.35
C PHE A 100 3.89 -17.72 -4.67
N ARG A 101 5.17 -17.93 -4.98
CA ARG A 101 5.77 -17.54 -6.25
C ARG A 101 5.58 -18.63 -7.29
N LEU A 102 5.26 -18.23 -8.50
CA LEU A 102 5.18 -19.09 -9.68
C LEU A 102 6.23 -18.60 -10.70
N PRO A 103 7.54 -18.96 -10.53
CA PRO A 103 8.61 -18.39 -11.34
C PRO A 103 8.47 -18.64 -12.84
N GLU A 104 7.95 -19.80 -13.21
CA GLU A 104 7.72 -20.20 -14.60
C GLU A 104 6.71 -19.31 -15.31
N TYR A 105 5.71 -18.81 -14.57
CA TYR A 105 4.66 -17.92 -15.07
C TYR A 105 4.91 -16.44 -14.75
N GLN A 106 6.05 -16.12 -14.12
CA GLN A 106 6.36 -14.77 -13.61
C GLN A 106 5.21 -14.19 -12.76
N ALA A 107 4.57 -15.03 -11.95
CA ALA A 107 3.37 -14.72 -11.20
C ALA A 107 3.53 -14.96 -9.69
N VAL A 108 2.62 -14.39 -8.92
CA VAL A 108 2.50 -14.57 -7.47
C VAL A 108 1.05 -14.81 -7.11
N ILE A 109 0.80 -15.84 -6.32
CA ILE A 109 -0.50 -16.06 -5.67
C ILE A 109 -0.36 -15.62 -4.22
N ASN A 110 -1.35 -14.87 -3.71
CA ASN A 110 -1.38 -14.51 -2.30
C ASN A 110 -2.77 -14.61 -1.68
N ARG A 111 -2.78 -14.81 -0.36
CA ARG A 111 -3.94 -14.76 0.51
C ARG A 111 -3.62 -13.98 1.80
N MET A 112 -3.10 -12.77 1.64
CA MET A 112 -2.53 -11.97 2.76
C MET A 112 -3.56 -11.62 3.83
N GLY A 113 -4.77 -11.15 3.47
CA GLY A 113 -5.84 -10.82 4.42
C GLY A 113 -5.58 -9.52 5.20
N PHE A 114 -5.07 -8.49 4.52
CA PHE A 114 -4.83 -7.16 5.10
C PHE A 114 -4.00 -7.14 6.39
N ASN A 115 -2.89 -7.92 6.43
CA ASN A 115 -1.97 -7.84 7.56
C ASN A 115 -1.36 -6.43 7.65
N ASN A 116 -1.56 -5.77 8.79
CA ASN A 116 -1.08 -4.40 9.04
C ASN A 116 -1.05 -4.09 10.54
N LEU A 117 -0.41 -2.97 10.91
CA LEU A 117 -0.21 -2.52 12.29
C LEU A 117 -1.31 -1.57 12.80
N GLY A 118 -2.37 -1.36 12.03
CA GLY A 118 -3.44 -0.42 12.36
C GLY A 118 -3.18 1.00 11.88
N VAL A 119 -4.26 1.79 11.76
CA VAL A 119 -4.20 3.13 11.17
C VAL A 119 -3.35 4.11 11.99
N ASP A 120 -3.33 4.00 13.31
CA ASP A 120 -2.55 4.91 14.16
C ASP A 120 -1.05 4.72 13.95
N ALA A 121 -0.58 3.48 13.74
CA ALA A 121 0.81 3.20 13.38
C ALA A 121 1.17 3.78 12.00
N LEU A 122 0.27 3.63 11.01
CA LEU A 122 0.46 4.21 9.69
C LEU A 122 0.52 5.74 9.77
N VAL A 123 -0.39 6.39 10.50
CA VAL A 123 -0.39 7.85 10.70
C VAL A 123 0.94 8.33 11.28
N ALA A 124 1.44 7.65 12.32
CA ALA A 124 2.74 8.00 12.93
C ALA A 124 3.91 7.86 11.93
N ASN A 125 3.86 6.88 11.03
CA ASN A 125 4.86 6.71 9.98
C ASN A 125 4.78 7.81 8.92
N VAL A 126 3.57 8.14 8.45
CA VAL A 126 3.34 9.22 7.48
C VAL A 126 3.80 10.57 8.00
N GLN A 127 3.53 10.88 9.28
CA GLN A 127 3.95 12.13 9.92
C GLN A 127 5.48 12.27 10.03
N ARG A 128 6.21 11.15 10.08
CA ARG A 128 7.69 11.15 10.09
C ARG A 128 8.31 11.22 8.71
N ALA A 129 7.56 10.90 7.67
CA ALA A 129 8.04 10.95 6.29
C ALA A 129 8.18 12.40 5.80
N ARG A 130 9.21 12.67 4.99
CA ARG A 130 9.47 13.99 4.37
C ARG A 130 8.57 14.25 3.18
N ARG A 131 8.06 13.19 2.53
CA ARG A 131 7.15 13.23 1.39
C ARG A 131 7.67 14.09 0.23
N THR A 132 8.93 13.92 -0.10
CA THR A 132 9.57 14.65 -1.20
C THR A 132 9.47 13.84 -2.50
N GLY A 133 8.61 14.22 -3.43
CA GLY A 133 8.71 13.65 -4.77
C GLY A 133 7.44 13.28 -5.51
N GLY A 134 6.29 13.19 -4.87
CA GLY A 134 5.05 12.79 -5.54
C GLY A 134 3.84 12.84 -4.64
N LEU A 135 2.72 12.30 -5.12
CA LEU A 135 1.47 12.24 -4.37
C LEU A 135 1.41 10.98 -3.49
N LEU A 136 0.93 11.13 -2.27
CA LEU A 136 0.71 10.02 -1.35
C LEU A 136 -0.76 9.61 -1.35
N GLY A 137 -1.03 8.39 -1.83
CA GLY A 137 -2.30 7.71 -1.66
C GLY A 137 -2.31 6.87 -0.38
N ILE A 138 -3.44 6.82 0.32
CA ILE A 138 -3.63 5.92 1.45
C ILE A 138 -4.83 5.03 1.20
N ASN A 139 -4.56 3.71 1.18
CA ASN A 139 -5.55 2.68 0.96
C ASN A 139 -6.09 2.20 2.30
N ILE A 140 -7.39 2.33 2.51
CA ILE A 140 -8.08 1.96 3.75
C ILE A 140 -9.04 0.79 3.53
N GLY A 141 -9.18 -0.05 4.55
CA GLY A 141 -10.06 -1.21 4.54
C GLY A 141 -10.68 -1.47 5.90
N LYS A 142 -11.69 -2.35 5.94
CA LYS A 142 -12.27 -2.80 7.22
C LYS A 142 -11.48 -3.95 7.84
N ASN A 143 -11.53 -4.08 9.15
CA ASN A 143 -11.01 -5.23 9.86
C ASN A 143 -11.76 -6.53 9.44
N LYS A 144 -11.07 -7.66 9.54
CA LYS A 144 -11.60 -8.97 9.15
C LYS A 144 -12.83 -9.38 10.00
N ASP A 145 -12.80 -9.04 11.28
CA ASP A 145 -13.82 -9.36 12.27
C ASP A 145 -14.99 -8.38 12.31
N THR A 146 -14.91 -7.26 11.61
CA THR A 146 -16.02 -6.30 11.46
C THR A 146 -17.02 -6.84 10.43
N PRO A 147 -18.32 -6.99 10.78
CA PRO A 147 -19.36 -7.37 9.82
C PRO A 147 -19.50 -6.36 8.67
N ASN A 148 -20.03 -6.80 7.52
CA ASN A 148 -20.20 -5.88 6.37
C ASN A 148 -21.22 -4.77 6.65
N GLU A 149 -22.21 -5.02 7.48
CA GLU A 149 -23.22 -4.06 7.91
C GLU A 149 -22.61 -2.90 8.70
N GLU A 150 -21.48 -3.15 9.38
CA GLU A 150 -20.73 -2.18 10.17
C GLU A 150 -19.48 -1.65 9.43
N ALA A 151 -19.27 -2.06 8.20
CA ALA A 151 -18.06 -1.71 7.42
C ALA A 151 -17.82 -0.20 7.36
N THR A 152 -18.88 0.59 7.23
CA THR A 152 -18.80 2.06 7.16
C THR A 152 -18.08 2.66 8.38
N SER A 153 -18.27 2.10 9.57
CA SER A 153 -17.61 2.60 10.79
C SER A 153 -16.08 2.49 10.70
N ASP A 154 -15.59 1.36 10.19
CA ASP A 154 -14.15 1.12 10.00
C ASP A 154 -13.55 2.04 8.94
N TYR A 155 -14.23 2.20 7.80
CA TYR A 155 -13.76 3.10 6.75
C TYR A 155 -13.76 4.55 7.22
N ARG A 156 -14.81 4.99 7.92
CA ARG A 156 -14.89 6.35 8.49
C ARG A 156 -13.78 6.59 9.50
N TYR A 157 -13.57 5.65 10.42
CA TYR A 157 -12.51 5.74 11.42
C TYR A 157 -11.11 5.91 10.78
N CYS A 158 -10.81 5.11 9.74
CA CYS A 158 -9.56 5.27 9.00
C CYS A 158 -9.53 6.60 8.24
N MET A 159 -10.61 6.95 7.54
CA MET A 159 -10.68 8.15 6.71
C MET A 159 -10.43 9.43 7.54
N GLU A 160 -11.08 9.60 8.67
CA GLU A 160 -10.90 10.76 9.56
C GLU A 160 -9.43 10.97 9.97
N ARG A 161 -8.69 9.86 10.18
CA ARG A 161 -7.29 9.89 10.59
C ARG A 161 -6.33 10.18 9.46
N VAL A 162 -6.60 9.67 8.28
CA VAL A 162 -5.68 9.79 7.15
C VAL A 162 -6.00 10.97 6.23
N TYR A 163 -7.21 11.54 6.32
CA TYR A 163 -7.68 12.63 5.47
C TYR A 163 -6.72 13.84 5.42
N PRO A 164 -6.21 14.35 6.55
CA PRO A 164 -5.27 15.49 6.53
C PRO A 164 -3.87 15.13 6.03
N LEU A 165 -3.59 13.84 5.79
CA LEU A 165 -2.26 13.34 5.46
C LEU A 165 -2.14 12.84 4.02
N ALA A 166 -3.25 12.47 3.39
CA ALA A 166 -3.28 11.88 2.07
C ALA A 166 -3.57 12.92 0.98
N ASP A 167 -2.97 12.77 -0.20
CA ASP A 167 -3.35 13.51 -1.39
C ASP A 167 -4.59 12.88 -2.06
N TYR A 168 -4.79 11.56 -1.89
CA TYR A 168 -6.03 10.85 -2.20
C TYR A 168 -6.19 9.63 -1.30
N ILE A 169 -7.43 9.16 -1.15
CA ILE A 169 -7.77 7.99 -0.34
C ILE A 169 -8.43 6.93 -1.24
N THR A 170 -7.96 5.69 -1.12
CA THR A 170 -8.58 4.54 -1.77
C THR A 170 -9.40 3.75 -0.76
N VAL A 171 -10.71 3.68 -0.96
CA VAL A 171 -11.61 2.82 -0.16
C VAL A 171 -11.60 1.42 -0.77
N ASN A 172 -10.91 0.48 -0.13
CA ASN A 172 -10.68 -0.86 -0.68
C ASN A 172 -11.81 -1.83 -0.31
N ILE A 173 -12.64 -2.14 -1.30
CA ILE A 173 -13.74 -3.11 -1.22
C ILE A 173 -13.52 -4.31 -2.15
N SER A 174 -12.29 -4.53 -2.64
CA SER A 174 -12.03 -5.49 -3.72
C SER A 174 -11.26 -6.74 -3.30
N SER A 175 -10.72 -6.78 -2.07
CA SER A 175 -9.90 -7.92 -1.64
C SER A 175 -10.70 -9.23 -1.62
N PRO A 176 -10.21 -10.28 -2.30
CA PRO A 176 -10.80 -11.61 -2.21
C PRO A 176 -10.43 -12.34 -0.92
N ASN A 177 -9.50 -11.79 -0.15
CA ASN A 177 -8.88 -12.43 1.01
C ASN A 177 -9.56 -12.05 2.35
N THR A 178 -10.63 -11.25 2.28
CA THR A 178 -11.50 -10.90 3.40
C THR A 178 -12.90 -11.39 3.06
N ALA A 179 -13.44 -12.25 3.90
CA ALA A 179 -14.76 -12.88 3.65
C ALA A 179 -15.85 -11.82 3.45
N GLY A 180 -16.66 -11.99 2.42
CA GLY A 180 -17.80 -11.13 2.10
C GLY A 180 -17.46 -9.72 1.64
N LEU A 181 -16.21 -9.27 1.68
CA LEU A 181 -15.85 -7.86 1.39
C LEU A 181 -16.36 -7.38 0.03
N ARG A 182 -16.34 -8.24 -0.98
CA ARG A 182 -16.80 -7.90 -2.34
C ARG A 182 -18.32 -7.67 -2.44
N GLU A 183 -19.10 -8.09 -1.48
CA GLU A 183 -20.53 -7.78 -1.40
C GLU A 183 -20.78 -6.28 -1.24
N LEU A 184 -19.80 -5.52 -0.71
CA LEU A 184 -19.84 -4.06 -0.68
C LEU A 184 -19.79 -3.41 -2.07
N GLN A 185 -19.49 -4.16 -3.13
CA GLN A 185 -19.54 -3.70 -4.52
C GLN A 185 -20.96 -3.75 -5.11
N GLU A 186 -21.92 -4.39 -4.45
CA GLU A 186 -23.31 -4.36 -4.84
C GLU A 186 -23.86 -2.93 -4.81
N GLU A 187 -24.70 -2.57 -5.77
CA GLU A 187 -25.11 -1.18 -6.00
C GLU A 187 -25.63 -0.49 -4.73
N GLN A 188 -26.51 -1.13 -3.98
CA GLN A 188 -27.09 -0.53 -2.78
C GLN A 188 -26.04 -0.34 -1.66
N SER A 189 -25.21 -1.36 -1.44
CA SER A 189 -24.13 -1.32 -0.44
C SER A 189 -23.11 -0.25 -0.77
N LEU A 190 -22.71 -0.16 -2.04
CA LEU A 190 -21.75 0.84 -2.53
C LEU A 190 -22.32 2.26 -2.43
N ARG A 191 -23.57 2.47 -2.83
CA ARG A 191 -24.23 3.79 -2.70
C ARG A 191 -24.30 4.24 -1.26
N ARG A 192 -24.69 3.36 -0.34
CA ARG A 192 -24.72 3.64 1.09
C ARG A 192 -23.35 4.00 1.62
N LEU A 193 -22.34 3.16 1.35
CA LEU A 193 -20.96 3.40 1.78
C LEU A 193 -20.44 4.76 1.31
N ILE A 194 -20.62 5.11 0.02
CA ILE A 194 -20.19 6.41 -0.53
C ILE A 194 -20.96 7.58 0.12
N SER A 195 -22.26 7.42 0.33
CA SER A 195 -23.08 8.45 0.97
C SER A 195 -22.64 8.73 2.41
N ASP A 196 -22.30 7.68 3.14
CA ASP A 196 -21.92 7.77 4.56
C ASP A 196 -20.48 8.28 4.77
N LEU A 197 -19.63 8.22 3.74
CA LEU A 197 -18.25 8.69 3.77
C LEU A 197 -18.07 10.12 3.22
N ARG A 198 -19.10 10.71 2.62
CA ARG A 198 -19.11 12.10 2.16
C ARG A 198 -19.41 13.06 3.29
#